data_74b54d80fb59668b4a70b692961931df
#
_entry.id   74b54d80fb59668b4a70b692961931df
#
_cell.length_a   1.000
_cell.length_b   1.000
_cell.length_c   1.000
_cell.angle_alpha   90.00
_cell.angle_beta   90.00
_cell.angle_gamma   90.00
#
_symmetry.space_group_name_H-M   'P 1'
#
loop_
_entity.id
_entity.type
_entity.pdbx_description
1 polymer ?
#
loop_
_entity_poly.entity_id
_entity_poly.type
_entity_poly.pdbx_seq_one_letter_code
_entity_poly.pdbx_strand_id
1 'polypeptide(L)'
;IRGQYSHLDEHIAQKKAIYDRYREGLWDLPMQMNPFDQTRSKPNYWLSAMIINPEAMCGQVRSDSEALYRPEHGKSCPTESLEAISGLNAEGRPIWKPMHMQPMYRMHEFVTVDGSGRAKTNAYIAGSTENVGADIFHRGLCLPSDNKMTAEQQDQIIAVIRACFD
;
A
#
# COMPACT_ATOMS: atom_id res chain seq x y z
N ILE A 1 20.39 -12.75 -15.27
CA ILE A 1 20.44 -11.28 -15.44
C ILE A 1 20.62 -10.91 -16.92
N ARG A 2 21.61 -11.46 -17.66
CA ARG A 2 21.85 -11.11 -19.08
C ARG A 2 20.64 -11.34 -20.00
N GLY A 3 19.87 -12.41 -19.81
CA GLY A 3 18.74 -12.76 -20.67
C GLY A 3 17.50 -11.87 -20.50
N GLN A 4 17.41 -11.11 -19.41
CA GLN A 4 16.24 -10.24 -19.13
C GLN A 4 16.57 -8.75 -19.37
N TYR A 5 17.83 -8.39 -19.40
CA TYR A 5 18.25 -6.98 -19.51
C TYR A 5 17.76 -6.33 -20.80
N SER A 6 17.77 -7.08 -21.92
CA SER A 6 17.27 -6.59 -23.22
C SER A 6 15.77 -6.26 -23.23
N HIS A 7 14.99 -6.77 -22.26
CA HIS A 7 13.55 -6.55 -22.13
C HIS A 7 13.19 -5.57 -21.01
N LEU A 8 14.18 -4.94 -20.36
CA LEU A 8 13.95 -4.09 -19.20
C LEU A 8 13.03 -2.91 -19.52
N ASP A 9 13.29 -2.19 -20.60
CA ASP A 9 12.49 -1.02 -20.97
C ASP A 9 11.05 -1.41 -21.35
N GLU A 10 10.88 -2.55 -22.01
CA GLU A 10 9.55 -3.12 -22.29
C GLU A 10 8.79 -3.43 -21.00
N HIS A 11 9.44 -4.08 -20.04
CA HIS A 11 8.83 -4.40 -18.74
C HIS A 11 8.48 -3.13 -17.96
N ILE A 12 9.32 -2.10 -17.97
CA ILE A 12 9.02 -0.82 -17.33
C ILE A 12 7.81 -0.15 -18.00
N ALA A 13 7.72 -0.19 -19.33
CA ALA A 13 6.58 0.36 -20.06
C ALA A 13 5.27 -0.38 -19.72
N GLN A 14 5.29 -1.72 -19.64
CA GLN A 14 4.15 -2.53 -19.21
C GLN A 14 3.71 -2.19 -17.79
N LYS A 15 4.66 -2.10 -16.84
CA LYS A 15 4.38 -1.71 -15.46
C LYS A 15 3.80 -0.29 -15.36
N LYS A 16 4.32 0.63 -16.17
CA LYS A 16 3.79 1.98 -16.24
C LYS A 16 2.35 2.01 -16.75
N ALA A 17 2.04 1.24 -17.78
CA ALA A 17 0.67 1.15 -18.32
C ALA A 17 -0.32 0.62 -17.25
N ILE A 18 0.05 -0.40 -16.47
CA ILE A 18 -0.73 -0.90 -15.35
C ILE A 18 -0.94 0.20 -14.28
N TYR A 19 0.11 0.91 -13.91
CA TYR A 19 0.05 2.01 -12.96
C TYR A 19 -0.88 3.13 -13.43
N ASP A 20 -0.72 3.56 -14.69
CA ASP A 20 -1.52 4.65 -15.27
C ASP A 20 -3.01 4.28 -15.32
N ARG A 21 -3.35 3.02 -15.68
CA ARG A 21 -4.75 2.55 -15.67
C ARG A 21 -5.37 2.55 -14.27
N TYR A 22 -4.66 2.12 -13.25
CA TYR A 22 -5.13 2.25 -11.86
C TYR A 22 -5.31 3.71 -11.47
N ARG A 23 -4.34 4.57 -11.79
CA ARG A 23 -4.41 5.99 -11.49
C ARG A 23 -5.63 6.65 -12.14
N GLU A 24 -5.93 6.31 -13.39
CA GLU A 24 -7.12 6.81 -14.11
C GLU A 24 -8.43 6.25 -13.55
N GLY A 25 -8.45 4.96 -13.21
CA GLY A 25 -9.66 4.30 -12.70
C GLY A 25 -10.04 4.65 -11.27
N LEU A 26 -9.08 5.17 -10.49
CA LEU A 26 -9.24 5.47 -9.05
C LEU A 26 -9.01 6.96 -8.72
N TRP A 27 -8.91 7.84 -9.73
CA TRP A 27 -8.44 9.23 -9.57
C TRP A 27 -9.31 10.09 -8.65
N ASP A 28 -10.61 9.82 -8.58
CA ASP A 28 -11.62 10.55 -7.81
C ASP A 28 -11.85 9.99 -6.41
N LEU A 29 -11.23 8.85 -6.07
CA LEU A 29 -11.31 8.29 -4.73
C LEU A 29 -10.39 9.04 -3.75
N PRO A 30 -10.74 9.09 -2.47
CA PRO A 30 -9.94 9.76 -1.44
C PRO A 30 -8.68 8.95 -1.09
N MET A 31 -7.79 8.80 -2.04
CA MET A 31 -6.55 8.05 -1.91
C MET A 31 -5.44 8.63 -2.80
N GLN A 32 -4.23 8.22 -2.58
CA GLN A 32 -3.06 8.60 -3.35
C GLN A 32 -2.35 7.35 -3.88
N MET A 33 -2.04 7.34 -5.18
CA MET A 33 -1.12 6.34 -5.74
C MET A 33 0.32 6.65 -5.31
N ASN A 34 1.21 5.63 -5.34
CA ASN A 34 2.60 5.79 -4.90
C ASN A 34 3.21 7.11 -5.40
N PRO A 35 3.48 8.05 -4.47
CA PRO A 35 3.99 9.37 -4.82
C PRO A 35 5.45 9.30 -5.24
N PHE A 36 5.83 10.09 -6.23
CA PHE A 36 7.23 10.31 -6.60
C PHE A 36 7.40 11.70 -7.19
N ASP A 37 8.58 12.26 -7.03
CA ASP A 37 8.96 13.53 -7.64
C ASP A 37 9.35 13.32 -9.11
N GLN A 38 8.49 13.74 -10.02
CA GLN A 38 8.68 13.58 -11.46
C GLN A 38 9.91 14.33 -12.03
N THR A 39 10.40 15.33 -11.31
CA THR A 39 11.57 16.12 -11.74
C THR A 39 12.88 15.51 -11.30
N ARG A 40 12.87 14.73 -10.20
CA ARG A 40 14.05 14.18 -9.54
C ARG A 40 14.12 12.66 -9.56
N SER A 41 13.03 11.99 -9.97
CA SER A 41 12.91 10.54 -9.91
C SER A 41 12.45 9.95 -11.25
N LYS A 42 13.01 8.81 -11.60
CA LYS A 42 12.56 7.98 -12.72
C LYS A 42 12.14 6.61 -12.17
N PRO A 43 10.87 6.41 -11.81
CA PRO A 43 10.40 5.16 -11.23
C PRO A 43 10.37 4.05 -12.29
N ASN A 44 10.54 2.82 -11.84
CA ASN A 44 10.40 1.63 -12.66
C ASN A 44 8.99 1.01 -12.59
N TYR A 45 8.10 1.59 -11.79
CA TYR A 45 6.70 1.14 -11.59
C TYR A 45 6.56 -0.32 -11.16
N TRP A 46 7.57 -0.86 -10.47
CA TRP A 46 7.58 -2.26 -10.02
C TRP A 46 6.26 -2.70 -9.39
N LEU A 47 5.72 -1.91 -8.50
CA LEU A 47 4.42 -2.12 -7.88
C LEU A 47 3.55 -0.86 -8.01
N SER A 48 2.25 -1.08 -8.20
CA SER A 48 1.24 -0.05 -8.05
C SER A 48 0.72 -0.10 -6.61
N ALA A 49 1.01 0.93 -5.83
CA ALA A 49 0.54 1.03 -4.45
C ALA A 49 -0.43 2.19 -4.30
N MET A 50 -1.45 2.01 -3.46
CA MET A 50 -2.36 3.08 -3.06
C MET A 50 -2.30 3.29 -1.55
N ILE A 51 -2.50 4.53 -1.12
CA ILE A 51 -2.56 4.94 0.28
C ILE A 51 -3.87 5.70 0.45
N ILE A 52 -4.77 5.19 1.29
CA ILE A 52 -6.05 5.82 1.58
C ILE A 52 -5.82 7.07 2.43
N ASN A 53 -6.51 8.17 2.13
CA ASN A 53 -6.42 9.38 2.92
C ASN A 53 -6.89 9.13 4.36
N PRO A 54 -6.29 9.76 5.38
CA PRO A 54 -6.62 9.50 6.77
C PRO A 54 -8.11 9.69 7.11
N GLU A 55 -8.75 10.69 6.53
CA GLU A 55 -10.17 11.03 6.72
C GLU A 55 -11.13 10.02 6.07
N ALA A 56 -10.65 9.26 5.10
CA ALA A 56 -11.41 8.24 4.38
C ALA A 56 -11.12 6.81 4.87
N MET A 57 -10.41 6.67 5.98
CA MET A 57 -10.17 5.38 6.61
C MET A 57 -11.38 4.95 7.44
N CYS A 58 -11.91 3.75 7.17
CA CYS A 58 -12.80 3.08 8.11
C CYS A 58 -12.00 2.40 9.25
N GLY A 59 -12.70 2.02 10.32
CA GLY A 59 -12.08 1.33 11.45
C GLY A 59 -11.53 -0.04 11.05
N GLN A 60 -10.26 -0.30 11.32
CA GLN A 60 -9.64 -1.61 11.12
C GLN A 60 -8.73 -2.00 12.28
N VAL A 61 -8.62 -3.30 12.52
CA VAL A 61 -7.63 -3.92 13.42
C VAL A 61 -6.78 -4.87 12.60
N ARG A 62 -5.47 -4.68 12.64
CA ARG A 62 -4.50 -5.56 11.97
C ARG A 62 -3.49 -6.03 13.00
N SER A 63 -3.65 -7.25 13.45
CA SER A 63 -2.70 -7.94 14.32
C SER A 63 -1.93 -9.02 13.54
N ASP A 64 -1.03 -9.73 14.22
CA ASP A 64 -0.30 -10.85 13.61
C ASP A 64 -1.21 -12.08 13.39
N SER A 65 -2.37 -12.15 14.06
CA SER A 65 -3.31 -13.28 14.02
C SER A 65 -4.67 -12.95 13.41
N GLU A 66 -5.01 -11.68 13.30
CA GLU A 66 -6.37 -11.27 12.93
C GLU A 66 -6.37 -9.96 12.17
N ALA A 67 -7.20 -9.89 11.14
CA ALA A 67 -7.47 -8.68 10.39
C ALA A 67 -9.00 -8.48 10.34
N LEU A 68 -9.50 -7.45 10.98
CA LEU A 68 -10.91 -7.10 11.05
C LEU A 68 -11.10 -5.65 10.58
N TYR A 69 -12.27 -5.36 10.04
CA TYR A 69 -12.65 -4.00 9.68
C TYR A 69 -14.14 -3.78 9.92
N ARG A 70 -14.52 -2.53 10.01
CA ARG A 70 -15.90 -2.10 10.13
C ARG A 70 -16.26 -1.26 8.92
N PRO A 71 -17.09 -1.76 7.98
CA PRO A 71 -17.53 -0.99 6.81
C PRO A 71 -18.21 0.33 7.23
N GLU A 72 -17.91 1.40 6.50
CA GLU A 72 -18.48 2.72 6.72
C GLU A 72 -18.63 3.42 5.36
N HIS A 73 -19.83 3.88 5.03
CA HIS A 73 -20.13 4.55 3.75
C HIS A 73 -19.16 5.71 3.46
N GLY A 74 -18.61 5.75 2.27
CA GLY A 74 -17.62 6.74 1.84
C GLY A 74 -16.20 6.52 2.38
N LYS A 75 -15.97 5.41 3.10
CA LYS A 75 -14.66 5.07 3.67
C LYS A 75 -14.30 3.62 3.43
N SER A 76 -13.01 3.36 3.38
CA SER A 76 -12.48 2.00 3.28
C SER A 76 -11.17 1.85 4.06
N CYS A 77 -10.62 0.66 4.04
CA CYS A 77 -9.30 0.38 4.60
C CYS A 77 -8.56 -0.69 3.77
N PRO A 78 -7.23 -0.82 3.94
CA PRO A 78 -6.48 -1.86 3.25
C PRO A 78 -7.01 -3.28 3.48
N THR A 79 -7.54 -3.58 4.67
CA THR A 79 -8.09 -4.91 4.98
C THR A 79 -9.31 -5.22 4.11
N GLU A 80 -10.26 -4.30 4.01
CA GLU A 80 -11.46 -4.42 3.18
C GLU A 80 -11.10 -4.54 1.68
N SER A 81 -10.27 -3.61 1.18
CA SER A 81 -9.85 -3.61 -0.22
C SER A 81 -9.12 -4.90 -0.61
N LEU A 82 -8.27 -5.44 0.27
CA LEU A 82 -7.56 -6.70 0.03
C LEU A 82 -8.52 -7.90 0.02
N GLU A 83 -9.53 -7.91 0.88
CA GLU A 83 -10.56 -8.94 0.88
C GLU A 83 -11.38 -8.90 -0.42
N ALA A 84 -11.82 -7.71 -0.85
CA ALA A 84 -12.54 -7.54 -2.10
C ALA A 84 -11.73 -8.00 -3.33
N ILE A 85 -10.44 -7.65 -3.40
CA ILE A 85 -9.53 -8.12 -4.45
C ILE A 85 -9.38 -9.66 -4.41
N SER A 86 -9.25 -10.24 -3.22
CA SER A 86 -9.15 -11.70 -3.03
C SER A 86 -10.39 -12.43 -3.55
N GLY A 87 -11.57 -11.82 -3.44
CA GLY A 87 -12.82 -12.34 -4.00
C GLY A 87 -12.80 -12.54 -5.52
N LEU A 88 -11.91 -11.86 -6.23
CA LEU A 88 -11.66 -12.04 -7.67
C LEU A 88 -10.59 -13.12 -7.98
N ASN A 89 -10.14 -13.88 -6.99
CA ASN A 89 -8.98 -14.76 -7.09
C ASN A 89 -7.71 -14.02 -7.56
N ALA A 90 -7.58 -12.75 -7.17
CA ALA A 90 -6.43 -11.90 -7.42
C ALA A 90 -5.71 -11.59 -6.10
N GLU A 91 -4.39 -11.40 -6.13
CA GLU A 91 -3.60 -11.16 -4.95
C GLU A 91 -3.16 -9.69 -4.87
N GLY A 92 -3.80 -8.92 -3.98
CA GLY A 92 -3.25 -7.67 -3.44
C GLY A 92 -2.41 -7.96 -2.20
N ARG A 93 -1.54 -7.03 -1.80
CA ARG A 93 -0.71 -7.18 -0.60
C ARG A 93 -0.72 -5.91 0.25
N PRO A 94 -0.66 -6.01 1.59
CA PRO A 94 -0.37 -4.85 2.40
C PRO A 94 1.00 -4.28 2.03
N ILE A 95 1.19 -2.97 2.21
CA ILE A 95 2.53 -2.39 2.18
C ILE A 95 3.35 -3.01 3.31
N TRP A 96 4.67 -3.09 3.11
CA TRP A 96 5.57 -3.79 4.05
C TRP A 96 5.46 -3.23 5.47
N LYS A 97 5.27 -4.13 6.41
CA LYS A 97 5.34 -3.81 7.84
C LYS A 97 6.76 -3.34 8.17
N PRO A 98 6.93 -2.11 8.70
CA PRO A 98 8.24 -1.58 9.03
C PRO A 98 9.04 -2.48 9.98
N MET A 99 10.35 -2.48 9.85
CA MET A 99 11.25 -3.35 10.64
C MET A 99 11.06 -3.17 12.15
N HIS A 100 10.91 -1.93 12.61
CA HIS A 100 10.69 -1.64 14.02
C HIS A 100 9.35 -2.16 14.58
N MET A 101 8.41 -2.54 13.72
CA MET A 101 7.13 -3.18 14.08
C MET A 101 7.20 -4.70 14.04
N GLN A 102 8.26 -5.29 13.48
CA GLN A 102 8.43 -6.74 13.45
C GLN A 102 8.66 -7.28 14.86
N PRO A 103 8.12 -8.46 15.23
CA PRO A 103 8.20 -8.98 16.59
C PRO A 103 9.62 -9.01 17.14
N MET A 104 10.59 -9.43 16.32
CA MET A 104 12.00 -9.54 16.72
C MET A 104 12.70 -8.20 16.97
N TYR A 105 12.16 -7.09 16.42
CA TYR A 105 12.78 -5.76 16.57
C TYR A 105 11.99 -4.80 17.45
N ARG A 106 10.84 -5.20 17.99
CA ARG A 106 9.97 -4.32 18.79
C ARG A 106 10.67 -3.75 20.02
N MET A 107 11.62 -4.47 20.59
CA MET A 107 12.34 -4.08 21.81
C MET A 107 13.71 -3.46 21.53
N HIS A 108 14.13 -3.38 20.27
CA HIS A 108 15.38 -2.72 19.90
C HIS A 108 15.25 -1.20 19.87
N GLU A 109 16.36 -0.51 19.92
CA GLU A 109 16.41 0.93 19.79
C GLU A 109 15.81 1.39 18.47
N PHE A 110 15.10 2.53 18.51
CA PHE A 110 14.60 3.22 17.36
C PHE A 110 15.12 4.65 17.38
N VAL A 111 15.94 5.01 16.42
CA VAL A 111 16.56 6.33 16.34
C VAL A 111 15.61 7.30 15.65
N THR A 112 15.31 8.40 16.32
CA THR A 112 14.49 9.51 15.80
C THR A 112 15.36 10.76 15.67
N VAL A 113 14.92 11.71 14.83
CA VAL A 113 15.65 12.97 14.60
C VAL A 113 15.74 13.81 15.88
N ASP A 114 14.70 13.78 16.70
CA ASP A 114 14.62 14.48 17.99
C ASP A 114 15.26 13.71 19.15
N GLY A 115 15.76 12.50 18.92
CA GLY A 115 16.38 11.67 19.94
C GLY A 115 15.40 11.01 20.93
N SER A 116 14.09 11.15 20.71
CA SER A 116 13.07 10.59 21.63
C SER A 116 13.09 9.06 21.70
N GLY A 117 13.41 8.41 20.59
CA GLY A 117 13.59 6.96 20.54
C GLY A 117 12.34 6.13 20.88
N ARG A 118 12.57 4.90 21.36
CA ARG A 118 11.55 3.94 21.72
C ARG A 118 11.38 3.85 23.23
N ALA A 119 10.14 3.76 23.71
CA ALA A 119 9.85 3.46 25.11
C ALA A 119 10.36 2.07 25.49
N LYS A 120 10.97 1.92 26.68
CA LYS A 120 11.63 0.69 27.14
C LYS A 120 10.68 -0.50 27.39
N THR A 121 9.40 -0.24 27.60
CA THR A 121 8.43 -1.25 28.07
C THR A 121 7.50 -1.77 27.01
N ASN A 122 7.41 -1.14 25.85
CA ASN A 122 6.46 -1.48 24.80
C ASN A 122 7.03 -1.28 23.41
N ALA A 123 6.38 -1.86 22.41
CA ALA A 123 6.68 -1.68 20.99
C ALA A 123 6.31 -0.29 20.45
N TYR A 124 6.08 0.69 21.30
CA TYR A 124 5.74 2.05 20.91
C TYR A 124 6.97 2.92 20.72
N ILE A 125 6.93 3.76 19.70
CA ILE A 125 7.91 4.83 19.53
C ILE A 125 7.54 5.92 20.52
N ALA A 126 8.52 6.37 21.30
CA ALA A 126 8.33 7.44 22.28
C ALA A 126 8.40 8.82 21.59
N GLY A 127 7.76 9.80 22.22
CA GLY A 127 7.80 11.19 21.80
C GLY A 127 6.76 11.56 20.75
N SER A 128 6.89 12.74 20.20
CA SER A 128 5.98 13.34 19.20
C SER A 128 6.37 13.06 17.76
N THR A 129 7.36 12.21 17.54
CA THR A 129 7.88 11.92 16.20
C THR A 129 6.85 11.11 15.39
N GLU A 130 6.47 11.66 14.26
CA GLU A 130 5.59 10.99 13.33
C GLU A 130 6.26 9.73 12.75
N ASN A 131 5.59 8.60 12.86
CA ASN A 131 6.06 7.34 12.31
C ASN A 131 5.49 7.12 10.90
N VAL A 132 6.09 7.76 9.91
CA VAL A 132 5.66 7.69 8.51
C VAL A 132 5.56 6.25 8.00
N GLY A 133 6.51 5.39 8.35
CA GLY A 133 6.47 3.98 7.92
C GLY A 133 5.27 3.21 8.48
N ALA A 134 4.93 3.44 9.74
CA ALA A 134 3.76 2.80 10.37
C ALA A 134 2.45 3.36 9.78
N ASP A 135 2.38 4.67 9.51
CA ASP A 135 1.24 5.31 8.88
C ASP A 135 0.99 4.75 7.47
N ILE A 136 2.02 4.70 6.63
CA ILE A 136 1.92 4.11 5.29
C ILE A 136 1.50 2.64 5.35
N PHE A 137 2.06 1.86 6.27
CA PHE A 137 1.65 0.46 6.48
C PHE A 137 0.19 0.34 6.90
N HIS A 138 -0.28 1.25 7.75
CA HIS A 138 -1.67 1.25 8.25
C HIS A 138 -2.69 1.56 7.14
N ARG A 139 -2.38 2.50 6.26
CA ARG A 139 -3.31 3.03 5.25
C ARG A 139 -3.07 2.53 3.82
N GLY A 140 -1.98 1.81 3.59
CA GLY A 140 -1.53 1.46 2.25
C GLY A 140 -1.65 -0.02 1.90
N LEU A 141 -1.83 -0.27 0.61
CA LEU A 141 -1.77 -1.60 0.01
C LEU A 141 -1.15 -1.55 -1.38
N CYS A 142 -0.61 -2.71 -1.81
CA CYS A 142 -0.12 -2.92 -3.16
C CYS A 142 -1.19 -3.65 -3.98
N LEU A 143 -1.48 -3.09 -5.14
CA LEU A 143 -2.44 -3.63 -6.10
C LEU A 143 -1.80 -4.73 -6.95
N PRO A 144 -2.58 -5.71 -7.45
CA PRO A 144 -2.10 -6.68 -8.41
C PRO A 144 -1.42 -5.98 -9.60
N SER A 145 -0.21 -6.39 -9.95
CA SER A 145 0.60 -5.71 -10.97
C SER A 145 1.36 -6.70 -11.86
N ASP A 146 0.77 -7.85 -12.17
CA ASP A 146 1.36 -8.83 -13.09
C ASP A 146 1.29 -8.31 -14.54
N ASN A 147 2.40 -8.42 -15.28
CA ASN A 147 2.47 -8.04 -16.69
C ASN A 147 1.54 -8.86 -17.61
N LYS A 148 1.06 -10.01 -17.15
CA LYS A 148 0.10 -10.86 -17.86
C LYS A 148 -1.37 -10.52 -17.58
N MET A 149 -1.62 -9.62 -16.64
CA MET A 149 -2.97 -9.18 -16.30
C MET A 149 -3.60 -8.47 -17.50
N THR A 150 -4.82 -8.88 -17.87
CA THR A 150 -5.56 -8.23 -18.96
C THR A 150 -6.17 -6.91 -18.49
N ALA A 151 -6.57 -6.06 -19.44
CA ALA A 151 -7.27 -4.80 -19.15
C ALA A 151 -8.59 -5.06 -18.40
N GLU A 152 -9.34 -6.08 -18.81
CA GLU A 152 -10.61 -6.47 -18.20
C GLU A 152 -10.43 -6.94 -16.75
N GLN A 153 -9.39 -7.73 -16.48
CA GLN A 153 -9.06 -8.15 -15.11
C GLN A 153 -8.70 -6.96 -14.23
N GLN A 154 -7.95 -5.98 -14.78
CA GLN A 154 -7.61 -4.77 -14.06
C GLN A 154 -8.85 -3.89 -13.80
N ASP A 155 -9.78 -3.80 -14.76
CA ASP A 155 -11.04 -3.06 -14.59
C ASP A 155 -11.92 -3.70 -13.50
N GLN A 156 -11.95 -5.02 -13.40
CA GLN A 156 -12.64 -5.71 -12.30
C GLN A 156 -12.04 -5.37 -10.94
N ILE A 157 -10.71 -5.30 -10.84
CA ILE A 157 -10.03 -4.89 -9.62
C ILE A 157 -10.36 -3.43 -9.26
N ILE A 158 -10.34 -2.53 -10.25
CA ILE A 158 -10.74 -1.14 -10.07
C ILE A 158 -12.20 -1.05 -9.56
N ALA A 159 -13.10 -1.82 -10.16
CA ALA A 159 -14.51 -1.82 -9.79
C ALA A 159 -14.76 -2.25 -8.35
N VAL A 160 -14.11 -3.34 -7.88
CA VAL A 160 -14.29 -3.79 -6.49
C VAL A 160 -13.64 -2.85 -5.48
N ILE A 161 -12.52 -2.18 -5.83
CA ILE A 161 -11.94 -1.15 -4.97
C ILE A 161 -12.88 0.04 -4.85
N ARG A 162 -13.48 0.50 -5.95
CA ARG A 162 -14.46 1.60 -5.93
C ARG A 162 -15.66 1.26 -5.06
N ALA A 163 -16.19 0.03 -5.18
CA ALA A 163 -17.29 -0.45 -4.35
C ALA A 163 -16.99 -0.48 -2.84
N CYS A 164 -15.73 -0.54 -2.43
CA CYS A 164 -15.35 -0.41 -1.02
C CYS A 164 -15.55 1.01 -0.45
N PHE A 165 -15.75 2.02 -1.29
CA PHE A 165 -16.00 3.41 -0.87
C PHE A 165 -17.46 3.83 -1.04
N ASP A 166 -18.34 2.97 -1.61
CA ASP A 166 -19.77 3.21 -1.73
C ASP A 166 -20.51 2.88 -0.41
#